data_fae225b8651f8d2a0c3b8a50719212ae
#
_entry.id   fae225b8651f8d2a0c3b8a50719212ae
#
_cell.length_a   1.000
_cell.length_b   1.000
_cell.length_c   1.000
_cell.angle_alpha   90.00
_cell.angle_beta   90.00
_cell.angle_gamma   90.00
#
_symmetry.space_group_name_H-M   'P 1'
#
loop_
_entity.id
_entity.type
_entity.pdbx_description
1 polymer ?
#
loop_
_entity_poly.entity_id
_entity_poly.type
_entity_poly.pdbx_seq_one_letter_code
_entity_poly.pdbx_strand_id
1 'polypeptide(L)'
;AYIYWDILVRMLQAEGYEVERVMNITDVGHLTSDADEGEDKLEKGARREGKTAWQIAKFYADDFIRGMNALRLTPPSQLARATDYIDEQIQLAITLKRKGHTYQTSDGIYFDTSTFPAYADFARLDLRALRAGARIGPNSEKRHASDFALWKFSPTGVKRDMEWPTPPELLDQPPTGGTPVMGFPGWHLECSAIAMHFLGATLDIHTGGIDHIPVHHSNEIAQSEAATGQPFAHYWLHCNHLKVNGTKISKSLGNGYTLADLAERGYTPMEYKLFVLQSHYSHEGNFSWENLSAARNRLRKWYEVACLRHQTYESLDDDQRKSDEQSGHVSLLAASGAVREALANDLNTPEALRLIDEAFDRVLARPLAAVYHRGLEELLVAIDQLLGLDLCESTPDITDEAKQLILQRQRAREARDWPTADRLRTELATQHIAVRDTPQGPVWWWAEK
;
A
#
# COMPACT_ATOMS: atom_id res chain seq x y z
N ALA A 1 2.29 1.70 4.01
CA ALA A 1 1.30 0.70 4.43
C ALA A 1 0.76 -0.10 3.24
N TYR A 2 0.09 0.50 2.24
CA TYR A 2 -0.61 -0.20 1.15
C TYR A 2 0.23 -1.22 0.37
N ILE A 3 1.54 -1.01 0.22
CA ILE A 3 2.46 -1.98 -0.39
C ILE A 3 2.51 -3.27 0.45
N TYR A 4 2.59 -3.19 1.78
CA TYR A 4 2.60 -4.36 2.66
C TYR A 4 1.25 -5.08 2.67
N TRP A 5 0.14 -4.32 2.60
CA TRP A 5 -1.19 -4.92 2.50
C TRP A 5 -1.43 -5.60 1.16
N ASP A 6 -0.78 -5.14 0.09
CA ASP A 6 -0.74 -5.85 -1.19
C ASP A 6 0.01 -7.19 -1.07
N ILE A 7 1.16 -7.22 -0.36
CA ILE A 7 1.89 -8.46 -0.09
C ILE A 7 1.02 -9.44 0.72
N LEU A 8 0.29 -8.96 1.73
CA LEU A 8 -0.64 -9.79 2.50
C LEU A 8 -1.69 -10.45 1.60
N VAL A 9 -2.34 -9.67 0.74
CA VAL A 9 -3.35 -10.18 -0.20
C VAL A 9 -2.74 -11.22 -1.14
N ARG A 10 -1.60 -10.91 -1.76
CA ARG A 10 -0.89 -11.82 -2.67
C ARG A 10 -0.48 -13.12 -1.98
N MET A 11 -0.02 -13.01 -0.73
CA MET A 11 0.38 -14.17 0.07
C MET A 11 -0.81 -15.07 0.39
N LEU A 12 -1.93 -14.49 0.86
CA LEU A 12 -3.15 -15.24 1.16
C LEU A 12 -3.70 -15.93 -0.10
N GLN A 13 -3.71 -15.24 -1.24
CA GLN A 13 -4.11 -15.83 -2.54
C GLN A 13 -3.18 -16.98 -2.96
N ALA A 14 -1.86 -16.83 -2.76
CA ALA A 14 -0.89 -17.88 -3.04
C ALA A 14 -1.06 -19.11 -2.13
N GLU A 15 -1.57 -18.92 -0.90
CA GLU A 15 -1.95 -20.01 0.01
C GLU A 15 -3.33 -20.62 -0.33
N GLY A 16 -4.02 -20.11 -1.35
CA GLY A 16 -5.30 -20.65 -1.82
C GLY A 16 -6.52 -20.06 -1.13
N TYR A 17 -6.37 -18.97 -0.37
CA TYR A 17 -7.50 -18.26 0.20
C TYR A 17 -8.18 -17.38 -0.86
N GLU A 18 -9.50 -17.35 -0.84
CA GLU A 18 -10.29 -16.34 -1.52
C GLU A 18 -10.30 -15.08 -0.66
N VAL A 19 -9.81 -13.96 -1.20
CA VAL A 19 -9.63 -12.71 -0.45
C VAL A 19 -10.62 -11.67 -0.93
N GLU A 20 -11.58 -11.33 -0.08
CA GLU A 20 -12.45 -10.18 -0.27
C GLU A 20 -11.84 -8.99 0.48
N ARG A 21 -11.38 -7.98 -0.27
CA ARG A 21 -10.73 -6.79 0.26
C ARG A 21 -11.60 -5.57 0.05
N VAL A 22 -11.99 -4.93 1.14
CA VAL A 22 -12.68 -3.64 1.15
C VAL A 22 -11.70 -2.54 1.52
N MET A 23 -11.70 -1.45 0.75
CA MET A 23 -10.90 -0.27 1.02
C MET A 23 -11.79 0.96 0.91
N ASN A 24 -11.84 1.76 1.98
CA ASN A 24 -12.58 3.02 1.94
C ASN A 24 -11.72 4.17 1.40
N ILE A 25 -12.38 5.10 0.71
CA ILE A 25 -11.87 6.42 0.38
C ILE A 25 -12.55 7.40 1.31
N THR A 26 -11.77 7.98 2.22
CA THR A 26 -12.23 9.02 3.15
C THR A 26 -12.37 10.34 2.38
N ASP A 27 -13.47 10.47 1.66
CA ASP A 27 -13.78 11.65 0.83
C ASP A 27 -14.77 12.60 1.49
N VAL A 28 -15.15 12.36 2.74
CA VAL A 28 -15.87 13.30 3.60
C VAL A 28 -14.87 14.24 4.29
N GLY A 29 -15.23 15.51 4.42
CA GLY A 29 -14.41 16.47 5.15
C GLY A 29 -14.42 16.22 6.66
N HIS A 30 -13.23 15.95 7.22
CA HIS A 30 -13.02 15.76 8.65
C HIS A 30 -12.27 16.92 9.28
N LEU A 31 -12.50 17.14 10.56
CA LEU A 31 -11.81 18.16 11.33
C LEU A 31 -10.32 17.85 11.46
N THR A 32 -9.50 18.87 11.69
CA THR A 32 -8.04 18.76 11.60
C THR A 32 -7.39 17.97 12.71
N SER A 33 -8.05 17.79 13.86
CA SER A 33 -7.51 17.03 14.99
C SER A 33 -8.25 15.71 15.22
N ASP A 34 -7.53 14.72 15.76
CA ASP A 34 -8.10 13.44 16.20
C ASP A 34 -9.07 13.61 17.41
N ALA A 35 -9.13 14.83 17.97
CA ALA A 35 -10.05 15.21 19.04
C ALA A 35 -11.37 15.82 18.53
N ASP A 36 -11.69 15.66 17.25
CA ASP A 36 -12.86 16.24 16.57
C ASP A 36 -12.93 17.77 16.61
N GLU A 37 -11.77 18.43 16.53
CA GLU A 37 -11.63 19.88 16.62
C GLU A 37 -10.91 20.46 15.41
N GLY A 38 -11.11 21.76 15.18
CA GLY A 38 -10.43 22.53 14.15
C GLY A 38 -11.24 22.71 12.88
N GLU A 39 -10.59 23.17 11.84
CA GLU A 39 -11.19 23.44 10.53
C GLU A 39 -11.21 22.17 9.66
N ASP A 40 -12.26 21.99 8.87
CA ASP A 40 -12.34 20.91 7.90
C ASP A 40 -11.22 21.02 6.84
N LYS A 41 -10.48 19.91 6.65
CA LYS A 41 -9.32 19.87 5.74
C LYS A 41 -9.71 20.05 4.27
N LEU A 42 -10.86 19.48 3.86
CA LEU A 42 -11.35 19.59 2.48
C LEU A 42 -11.91 20.99 2.21
N GLU A 43 -12.72 21.53 3.12
CA GLU A 43 -13.25 22.89 3.02
C GLU A 43 -12.14 23.95 2.99
N LYS A 44 -11.07 23.74 3.79
CA LYS A 44 -9.90 24.61 3.77
C LYS A 44 -9.15 24.53 2.44
N GLY A 45 -8.98 23.32 1.91
CA GLY A 45 -8.40 23.10 0.59
C GLY A 45 -9.22 23.75 -0.52
N ALA A 46 -10.54 23.57 -0.47
CA ALA A 46 -11.50 24.12 -1.41
C ALA A 46 -11.40 25.66 -1.50
N ARG A 47 -11.45 26.33 -0.35
CA ARG A 47 -11.30 27.79 -0.28
C ARG A 47 -9.95 28.28 -0.85
N ARG A 48 -8.85 27.57 -0.51
CA ARG A 48 -7.51 27.93 -1.01
C ARG A 48 -7.38 27.82 -2.52
N GLU A 49 -8.05 26.82 -3.13
CA GLU A 49 -7.92 26.51 -4.55
C GLU A 49 -9.08 27.05 -5.40
N GLY A 50 -10.07 27.70 -4.79
CA GLY A 50 -11.27 28.19 -5.49
C GLY A 50 -12.11 27.06 -6.09
N LYS A 51 -12.14 25.89 -5.42
CA LYS A 51 -12.88 24.69 -5.81
C LYS A 51 -13.91 24.35 -4.75
N THR A 52 -14.78 23.37 -5.05
CA THR A 52 -15.66 22.76 -4.03
C THR A 52 -14.93 21.66 -3.27
N ALA A 53 -15.41 21.31 -2.05
CA ALA A 53 -14.88 20.17 -1.30
C ALA A 53 -14.98 18.86 -2.09
N TRP A 54 -16.05 18.66 -2.88
CA TRP A 54 -16.25 17.52 -3.79
C TRP A 54 -15.17 17.42 -4.86
N GLN A 55 -14.78 18.56 -5.46
CA GLN A 55 -13.73 18.58 -6.48
C GLN A 55 -12.35 18.25 -5.88
N ILE A 56 -12.08 18.73 -4.67
CA ILE A 56 -10.84 18.41 -3.94
C ILE A 56 -10.80 16.92 -3.57
N ALA A 57 -11.89 16.40 -3.00
CA ALA A 57 -11.99 14.99 -2.64
C ALA A 57 -11.78 14.08 -3.84
N LYS A 58 -12.46 14.38 -4.97
CA LYS A 58 -12.29 13.64 -6.22
C LYS A 58 -10.84 13.68 -6.73
N PHE A 59 -10.21 14.85 -6.72
CA PHE A 59 -8.83 15.00 -7.19
C PHE A 59 -7.85 14.09 -6.42
N TYR A 60 -7.94 14.10 -5.08
CA TYR A 60 -7.06 13.26 -4.25
C TYR A 60 -7.40 11.78 -4.32
N ALA A 61 -8.68 11.42 -4.45
CA ALA A 61 -9.08 10.04 -4.68
C ALA A 61 -8.52 9.49 -6.02
N ASP A 62 -8.66 10.25 -7.10
CA ASP A 62 -8.12 9.88 -8.41
C ASP A 62 -6.58 9.79 -8.39
N ASP A 63 -5.91 10.68 -7.65
CA ASP A 63 -4.45 10.64 -7.47
C ASP A 63 -4.00 9.40 -6.70
N PHE A 64 -4.70 9.06 -5.63
CA PHE A 64 -4.46 7.84 -4.86
C PHE A 64 -4.59 6.58 -5.71
N ILE A 65 -5.67 6.48 -6.52
CA ILE A 65 -5.91 5.36 -7.43
C ILE A 65 -4.79 5.26 -8.49
N ARG A 66 -4.36 6.40 -9.05
CA ARG A 66 -3.20 6.43 -9.98
C ARG A 66 -1.94 5.90 -9.30
N GLY A 67 -1.69 6.30 -8.05
CA GLY A 67 -0.56 5.82 -7.26
C GLY A 67 -0.60 4.32 -7.02
N MET A 68 -1.77 3.77 -6.67
CA MET A 68 -1.96 2.32 -6.52
C MET A 68 -1.63 1.56 -7.81
N ASN A 69 -2.16 2.04 -8.95
CA ASN A 69 -1.92 1.44 -10.26
C ASN A 69 -0.43 1.52 -10.66
N ALA A 70 0.21 2.68 -10.43
CA ALA A 70 1.63 2.86 -10.72
C ALA A 70 2.53 1.93 -9.89
N LEU A 71 2.13 1.61 -8.65
CA LEU A 71 2.80 0.65 -7.77
C LEU A 71 2.39 -0.81 -8.04
N ARG A 72 1.54 -1.06 -9.03
CA ARG A 72 1.02 -2.39 -9.36
C ARG A 72 0.43 -3.10 -8.13
N LEU A 73 -0.31 -2.37 -7.30
CA LEU A 73 -1.04 -2.94 -6.18
C LEU A 73 -2.29 -3.66 -6.69
N THR A 74 -2.58 -4.83 -6.14
CA THR A 74 -3.80 -5.57 -6.43
C THR A 74 -5.01 -4.70 -6.09
N PRO A 75 -5.95 -4.48 -7.02
CA PRO A 75 -7.14 -3.71 -6.71
C PRO A 75 -7.94 -4.35 -5.59
N PRO A 76 -8.57 -3.58 -4.69
CA PRO A 76 -9.51 -4.15 -3.73
C PRO A 76 -10.77 -4.65 -4.47
N SER A 77 -11.47 -5.62 -3.88
CA SER A 77 -12.77 -6.11 -4.38
C SER A 77 -13.80 -4.98 -4.37
N GLN A 78 -13.74 -4.14 -3.35
CA GLN A 78 -14.59 -2.95 -3.20
C GLN A 78 -13.73 -1.74 -2.83
N LEU A 79 -13.88 -0.65 -3.59
CA LEU A 79 -13.34 0.65 -3.30
C LEU A 79 -14.49 1.60 -2.97
N ALA A 80 -14.79 1.76 -1.68
CA ALA A 80 -15.98 2.45 -1.18
C ALA A 80 -15.66 3.91 -0.83
N ARG A 81 -16.40 4.87 -1.38
CA ARG A 81 -16.31 6.27 -0.98
C ARG A 81 -17.18 6.50 0.24
N ALA A 82 -16.66 7.15 1.28
CA ALA A 82 -17.42 7.40 2.50
C ALA A 82 -18.71 8.21 2.23
N THR A 83 -18.68 9.11 1.24
CA THR A 83 -19.85 9.88 0.80
C THR A 83 -20.96 9.04 0.18
N ASP A 84 -20.69 7.85 -0.35
CA ASP A 84 -21.68 6.96 -0.93
C ASP A 84 -22.40 6.09 0.13
N TYR A 85 -21.90 6.06 1.38
CA TYR A 85 -22.38 5.22 2.49
C TYR A 85 -22.82 6.04 3.70
N ILE A 86 -23.36 7.23 3.48
CA ILE A 86 -23.87 8.11 4.56
C ILE A 86 -25.04 7.46 5.29
N ASP A 87 -25.94 6.78 4.59
CA ASP A 87 -27.09 6.12 5.20
C ASP A 87 -26.66 4.99 6.15
N GLU A 88 -25.65 4.19 5.78
CA GLU A 88 -25.09 3.13 6.64
C GLU A 88 -24.45 3.72 7.89
N GLN A 89 -23.73 4.82 7.75
CA GLN A 89 -23.13 5.55 8.88
C GLN A 89 -24.22 6.09 9.82
N ILE A 90 -25.27 6.68 9.30
CA ILE A 90 -26.42 7.14 10.06
C ILE A 90 -27.10 5.97 10.79
N GLN A 91 -27.31 4.83 10.13
CA GLN A 91 -27.94 3.65 10.73
C GLN A 91 -27.08 3.07 11.87
N LEU A 92 -25.76 3.08 11.73
CA LEU A 92 -24.86 2.69 12.82
C LEU A 92 -24.99 3.62 14.02
N ALA A 93 -24.99 4.93 13.79
CA ALA A 93 -25.17 5.94 14.86
C ALA A 93 -26.54 5.80 15.56
N ILE A 94 -27.62 5.58 14.81
CA ILE A 94 -28.97 5.32 15.35
C ILE A 94 -28.97 4.05 16.20
N THR A 95 -28.31 2.99 15.74
CA THR A 95 -28.22 1.72 16.47
C THR A 95 -27.50 1.92 17.81
N LEU A 96 -26.41 2.66 17.82
CA LEU A 96 -25.66 3.00 19.04
C LEU A 96 -26.51 3.85 20.00
N LYS A 97 -27.27 4.81 19.49
CA LYS A 97 -28.18 5.62 20.30
C LYS A 97 -29.27 4.77 20.94
N ARG A 98 -29.91 3.90 20.18
CA ARG A 98 -30.95 2.98 20.71
C ARG A 98 -30.44 2.04 21.79
N LYS A 99 -29.16 1.70 21.74
CA LYS A 99 -28.49 0.86 22.75
C LYS A 99 -27.95 1.64 23.96
N GLY A 100 -28.06 2.98 23.94
CA GLY A 100 -27.67 3.83 25.08
C GLY A 100 -26.16 4.16 25.12
N HIS A 101 -25.45 4.06 24.02
CA HIS A 101 -24.03 4.34 23.95
C HIS A 101 -23.70 5.77 23.53
N THR A 102 -24.70 6.63 23.35
CA THR A 102 -24.49 7.99 22.84
C THR A 102 -25.14 9.07 23.73
N TYR A 103 -24.68 10.28 23.57
CA TYR A 103 -25.33 11.48 24.10
C TYR A 103 -25.17 12.63 23.10
N GLN A 104 -26.04 13.63 23.22
CA GLN A 104 -26.01 14.82 22.41
C GLN A 104 -25.34 15.99 23.17
N THR A 105 -24.54 16.76 22.43
CA THR A 105 -23.98 18.05 22.83
C THR A 105 -24.50 19.14 21.91
N SER A 106 -24.12 20.39 22.14
CA SER A 106 -24.49 21.51 21.26
C SER A 106 -23.92 21.39 19.83
N ASP A 107 -22.85 20.60 19.63
CA ASP A 107 -22.13 20.49 18.38
C ASP A 107 -22.19 19.11 17.74
N GLY A 108 -22.91 18.14 18.31
CA GLY A 108 -23.04 16.81 17.70
C GLY A 108 -23.53 15.71 18.62
N ILE A 109 -23.46 14.49 18.06
CA ILE A 109 -23.76 13.23 18.75
C ILE A 109 -22.42 12.53 19.02
N TYR A 110 -22.18 12.18 20.27
CA TYR A 110 -20.93 11.58 20.74
C TYR A 110 -21.16 10.17 21.27
N PHE A 111 -20.17 9.31 21.06
CA PHE A 111 -20.08 8.01 21.74
C PHE A 111 -19.59 8.23 23.17
N ASP A 112 -20.32 7.68 24.14
CA ASP A 112 -19.96 7.67 25.56
C ASP A 112 -19.06 6.46 25.84
N THR A 113 -17.76 6.66 25.90
CA THR A 113 -16.78 5.60 26.11
C THR A 113 -16.91 4.89 27.46
N SER A 114 -17.57 5.51 28.45
CA SER A 114 -17.84 4.88 29.74
C SER A 114 -18.86 3.75 29.66
N THR A 115 -19.64 3.70 28.59
CA THR A 115 -20.63 2.65 28.33
C THR A 115 -20.04 1.40 27.66
N PHE A 116 -18.75 1.45 27.29
CA PHE A 116 -18.00 0.34 26.70
C PHE A 116 -16.78 0.02 27.57
N PRO A 117 -16.88 -0.88 28.56
CA PRO A 117 -15.83 -1.12 29.56
C PRO A 117 -14.48 -1.54 28.97
N ALA A 118 -14.47 -2.25 27.83
CA ALA A 118 -13.25 -2.71 27.15
C ALA A 118 -12.55 -1.61 26.30
N TYR A 119 -13.01 -0.38 26.31
CA TYR A 119 -12.48 0.70 25.45
C TYR A 119 -10.96 0.87 25.52
N ALA A 120 -10.37 0.72 26.70
CA ALA A 120 -8.94 0.92 26.91
C ALA A 120 -8.06 -0.32 26.58
N ASP A 121 -8.68 -1.49 26.39
CA ASP A 121 -7.95 -2.78 26.42
C ASP A 121 -7.08 -2.94 25.18
N PHE A 122 -7.60 -2.65 24.02
CA PHE A 122 -6.89 -2.83 22.74
C PHE A 122 -5.58 -2.04 22.67
N ALA A 123 -5.64 -0.75 22.98
CA ALA A 123 -4.49 0.14 22.94
C ALA A 123 -3.74 0.24 24.28
N ARG A 124 -4.20 -0.48 25.32
CA ARG A 124 -3.67 -0.41 26.70
C ARG A 124 -3.61 1.04 27.19
N LEU A 125 -4.69 1.78 26.98
CA LEU A 125 -4.75 3.21 27.28
C LEU A 125 -4.80 3.43 28.82
N ASP A 126 -3.98 4.35 29.31
CA ASP A 126 -4.14 4.89 30.67
C ASP A 126 -5.19 6.02 30.64
N LEU A 127 -6.45 5.65 30.85
CA LEU A 127 -7.57 6.61 30.89
C LEU A 127 -7.43 7.65 32.01
N ARG A 128 -6.64 7.37 33.07
CA ARG A 128 -6.38 8.34 34.15
C ARG A 128 -5.38 9.40 33.71
N ALA A 129 -4.33 8.98 33.00
CA ALA A 129 -3.36 9.90 32.40
C ALA A 129 -4.02 10.79 31.33
N LEU A 130 -4.93 10.23 30.51
CA LEU A 130 -5.72 10.99 29.54
C LEU A 130 -6.57 12.08 30.22
N ARG A 131 -7.20 11.77 31.37
CA ARG A 131 -7.96 12.75 32.16
C ARG A 131 -7.07 13.84 32.76
N ALA A 132 -5.88 13.48 33.22
CA ALA A 132 -4.94 14.43 33.84
C ALA A 132 -4.23 15.32 32.81
N GLY A 133 -4.03 14.82 31.58
CA GLY A 133 -3.36 15.55 30.49
C GLY A 133 -4.31 16.30 29.57
N ALA A 134 -5.62 16.07 29.67
CA ALA A 134 -6.62 16.75 28.86
C ALA A 134 -6.62 18.23 29.24
N ARG A 135 -5.96 19.07 28.42
CA ARG A 135 -6.39 20.47 28.30
C ARG A 135 -7.86 20.40 27.92
N ILE A 136 -8.72 21.06 28.72
CA ILE A 136 -10.12 21.19 28.41
C ILE A 136 -10.20 21.74 26.99
N GLY A 137 -10.54 20.87 26.01
CA GLY A 137 -10.74 21.26 24.63
C GLY A 137 -11.93 22.25 24.53
N PRO A 138 -12.14 22.85 23.35
CA PRO A 138 -13.23 23.81 23.15
C PRO A 138 -14.62 23.23 23.46
N ASN A 139 -14.83 21.91 23.40
CA ASN A 139 -16.08 21.29 23.78
C ASN A 139 -16.09 20.88 25.25
N SER A 140 -16.53 21.82 26.13
CA SER A 140 -16.71 21.58 27.57
C SER A 140 -17.86 20.63 27.90
N GLU A 141 -18.67 20.21 26.91
CA GLU A 141 -19.84 19.33 27.09
C GLU A 141 -19.49 17.84 26.96
N LYS A 142 -18.27 17.49 26.51
CA LYS A 142 -17.81 16.10 26.53
C LYS A 142 -17.79 15.55 27.96
N ARG A 143 -18.36 14.36 28.14
CA ARG A 143 -18.41 13.69 29.47
C ARG A 143 -17.02 13.15 29.85
N HIS A 144 -16.31 12.59 28.87
CA HIS A 144 -14.95 12.05 29.01
C HIS A 144 -14.05 12.53 27.87
N ALA A 145 -12.76 12.69 28.16
CA ALA A 145 -11.78 13.11 27.16
C ALA A 145 -11.64 12.11 26.00
N SER A 146 -11.94 10.85 26.25
CA SER A 146 -11.93 9.76 25.28
C SER A 146 -13.19 9.67 24.40
N ASP A 147 -14.26 10.40 24.75
CA ASP A 147 -15.48 10.38 23.94
C ASP A 147 -15.21 11.00 22.57
N PHE A 148 -15.83 10.44 21.54
CA PHE A 148 -15.59 10.84 20.15
C PHE A 148 -16.89 11.06 19.40
N ALA A 149 -16.83 11.93 18.38
CA ALA A 149 -18.00 12.28 17.60
C ALA A 149 -18.41 11.15 16.65
N LEU A 150 -19.69 10.79 16.66
CA LEU A 150 -20.31 9.94 15.66
C LEU A 150 -20.94 10.77 14.53
N TRP A 151 -21.54 11.91 14.92
CA TRP A 151 -22.17 12.85 13.99
C TRP A 151 -21.97 14.26 14.49
N LYS A 152 -21.36 15.13 13.67
CA LYS A 152 -21.14 16.55 14.02
C LYS A 152 -22.22 17.41 13.39
N PHE A 153 -22.71 18.40 14.11
CA PHE A 153 -23.61 19.39 13.54
C PHE A 153 -22.84 20.46 12.79
N SER A 154 -23.36 20.88 11.66
CA SER A 154 -22.82 22.00 10.90
C SER A 154 -23.01 23.31 11.71
N PRO A 155 -21.98 24.19 11.74
CA PRO A 155 -22.10 25.45 12.44
C PRO A 155 -23.24 26.30 11.89
N THR A 156 -24.01 26.93 12.78
CA THR A 156 -25.14 27.77 12.39
C THR A 156 -24.68 28.96 11.52
N GLY A 157 -25.35 29.15 10.37
CA GLY A 157 -25.04 30.24 9.44
C GLY A 157 -23.84 29.99 8.51
N VAL A 158 -23.18 28.85 8.59
CA VAL A 158 -22.12 28.44 7.68
C VAL A 158 -22.63 27.26 6.84
N LYS A 159 -22.73 27.47 5.54
CA LYS A 159 -23.05 26.38 4.59
C LYS A 159 -21.76 25.62 4.29
N ARG A 160 -21.79 24.30 4.49
CA ARG A 160 -20.73 23.39 4.07
C ARG A 160 -21.07 22.78 2.71
N ASP A 161 -20.07 22.40 1.94
CA ASP A 161 -20.26 21.66 0.69
C ASP A 161 -20.70 20.21 0.94
N MET A 162 -20.23 19.61 2.07
CA MET A 162 -20.52 18.25 2.47
C MET A 162 -21.22 18.24 3.81
N GLU A 163 -22.57 18.29 3.77
CA GLU A 163 -23.44 18.18 4.93
C GLU A 163 -24.77 17.53 4.56
N TRP A 164 -25.33 16.79 5.50
CA TRP A 164 -26.57 16.04 5.32
C TRP A 164 -27.56 16.35 6.42
N PRO A 165 -28.88 16.21 6.16
CA PRO A 165 -29.89 16.37 7.22
C PRO A 165 -29.65 15.34 8.33
N THR A 166 -29.54 15.79 9.57
CA THR A 166 -29.48 14.92 10.75
C THR A 166 -30.85 14.28 10.96
N PRO A 167 -30.96 12.93 10.96
CA PRO A 167 -32.21 12.26 11.21
C PRO A 167 -32.78 12.60 12.60
N PRO A 168 -34.12 12.76 12.73
CA PRO A 168 -34.76 13.02 14.02
C PRO A 168 -34.44 11.99 15.10
N GLU A 169 -34.18 10.72 14.68
CA GLU A 169 -33.82 9.62 15.58
C GLU A 169 -32.48 9.83 16.29
N LEU A 170 -31.60 10.63 15.72
CA LEU A 170 -30.31 10.99 16.33
C LEU A 170 -30.45 12.17 17.31
N LEU A 171 -31.49 12.98 17.19
CA LEU A 171 -31.70 14.13 18.02
C LEU A 171 -32.43 13.76 19.32
N ASP A 172 -32.10 14.42 20.42
CA ASP A 172 -32.84 14.28 21.69
C ASP A 172 -34.19 14.99 21.65
N GLN A 173 -34.27 16.04 20.84
CA GLN A 173 -35.51 16.76 20.58
C GLN A 173 -35.61 17.10 19.08
N PRO A 174 -36.80 16.99 18.48
CA PRO A 174 -36.98 17.40 17.09
C PRO A 174 -36.69 18.88 16.92
N PRO A 175 -36.16 19.31 15.75
CA PRO A 175 -35.85 20.72 15.52
C PRO A 175 -37.13 21.56 15.57
N THR A 176 -37.09 22.65 16.33
CA THR A 176 -38.20 23.64 16.39
C THR A 176 -38.15 24.49 15.12
N GLY A 177 -39.29 24.58 14.41
CA GLY A 177 -39.40 25.45 13.22
C GLY A 177 -39.24 24.80 11.86
N GLY A 178 -39.13 23.47 11.79
CA GLY A 178 -39.17 22.73 10.50
C GLY A 178 -37.87 22.78 9.67
N THR A 179 -36.82 23.48 10.09
CA THR A 179 -35.53 23.49 9.41
C THR A 179 -34.69 22.32 9.95
N PRO A 180 -34.18 21.44 9.07
CA PRO A 180 -33.35 20.31 9.50
C PRO A 180 -32.04 20.80 10.13
N VAL A 181 -31.57 20.11 11.17
CA VAL A 181 -30.21 20.27 11.67
C VAL A 181 -29.28 19.59 10.68
N MET A 182 -28.41 20.35 10.02
CA MET A 182 -27.42 19.79 9.09
C MET A 182 -26.22 19.26 9.86
N GLY A 183 -25.57 18.21 9.33
CA GLY A 183 -24.40 17.61 9.97
C GLY A 183 -23.62 16.72 9.04
N PHE A 184 -22.57 16.10 9.57
CA PHE A 184 -21.65 15.21 8.83
C PHE A 184 -21.12 14.13 9.77
N PRO A 185 -20.72 12.97 9.22
CA PRO A 185 -20.22 11.85 10.02
C PRO A 185 -18.89 12.16 10.71
N GLY A 186 -18.68 11.56 11.89
CA GLY A 186 -17.37 11.48 12.51
C GLY A 186 -16.43 10.54 11.78
N TRP A 187 -15.14 10.81 11.82
CA TRP A 187 -14.12 10.08 11.04
C TRP A 187 -14.09 8.57 11.28
N HIS A 188 -14.39 8.13 12.51
CA HIS A 188 -14.32 6.69 12.84
C HIS A 188 -15.55 5.90 12.39
N LEU A 189 -16.68 6.60 12.21
CA LEU A 189 -17.96 5.97 11.88
C LEU A 189 -17.96 5.38 10.47
N GLU A 190 -17.32 6.04 9.50
CA GLU A 190 -17.29 5.63 8.12
C GLU A 190 -16.63 4.26 7.92
N CYS A 191 -15.45 4.04 8.53
CA CYS A 191 -14.71 2.80 8.36
C CYS A 191 -15.49 1.60 8.92
N SER A 192 -16.09 1.74 10.11
CA SER A 192 -16.93 0.69 10.68
C SER A 192 -18.18 0.41 9.85
N ALA A 193 -18.89 1.45 9.42
CA ALA A 193 -20.12 1.28 8.65
C ALA A 193 -19.85 0.60 7.31
N ILE A 194 -18.83 1.05 6.58
CA ILE A 194 -18.44 0.49 5.28
C ILE A 194 -17.95 -0.96 5.43
N ALA A 195 -17.05 -1.22 6.39
CA ALA A 195 -16.52 -2.55 6.60
C ALA A 195 -17.63 -3.55 6.95
N MET A 196 -18.53 -3.19 7.88
CA MET A 196 -19.65 -4.06 8.26
C MET A 196 -20.69 -4.23 7.15
N HIS A 197 -20.88 -3.24 6.28
CA HIS A 197 -21.79 -3.33 5.13
C HIS A 197 -21.36 -4.43 4.16
N PHE A 198 -20.07 -4.52 3.86
CA PHE A 198 -19.55 -5.48 2.87
C PHE A 198 -19.13 -6.82 3.48
N LEU A 199 -18.51 -6.80 4.66
CA LEU A 199 -17.84 -7.96 5.24
C LEU A 199 -18.58 -8.55 6.45
N GLY A 200 -19.68 -7.92 6.88
CA GLY A 200 -20.44 -8.37 8.04
C GLY A 200 -19.91 -7.81 9.36
N ALA A 201 -20.48 -8.32 10.47
CA ALA A 201 -20.23 -7.78 11.80
C ALA A 201 -18.80 -8.00 12.32
N THR A 202 -18.14 -9.06 11.84
CA THR A 202 -16.79 -9.44 12.26
C THR A 202 -15.91 -9.65 11.03
N LEU A 203 -14.78 -8.98 11.00
CA LEU A 203 -13.77 -9.06 9.94
C LEU A 203 -12.75 -10.17 10.30
N ASP A 204 -12.20 -10.87 9.30
CA ASP A 204 -11.05 -11.73 9.57
C ASP A 204 -9.82 -10.90 9.92
N ILE A 205 -9.51 -9.89 9.08
CA ILE A 205 -8.30 -9.08 9.23
C ILE A 205 -8.65 -7.59 9.06
N HIS A 206 -8.20 -6.75 10.00
CA HIS A 206 -8.23 -5.29 9.86
C HIS A 206 -6.83 -4.71 9.89
N THR A 207 -6.56 -3.70 9.04
CA THR A 207 -5.20 -3.18 8.84
C THR A 207 -5.13 -1.67 8.95
N GLY A 208 -4.01 -1.15 9.47
CA GLY A 208 -3.80 0.30 9.55
C GLY A 208 -2.37 0.71 9.87
N GLY A 209 -2.15 1.97 10.21
CA GLY A 209 -0.90 2.45 10.79
C GLY A 209 -0.87 2.25 12.30
N ILE A 210 0.31 2.23 12.92
CA ILE A 210 0.44 2.12 14.38
C ILE A 210 -0.21 3.31 15.12
N ASP A 211 -0.32 4.46 14.46
CA ASP A 211 -0.99 5.65 14.94
C ASP A 211 -2.50 5.50 15.05
N HIS A 212 -3.10 4.54 14.35
CA HIS A 212 -4.53 4.24 14.47
C HIS A 212 -4.88 3.48 15.76
N ILE A 213 -3.94 2.75 16.36
CA ILE A 213 -4.18 1.90 17.53
C ILE A 213 -4.85 2.70 18.68
N PRO A 214 -4.27 3.84 19.14
CA PRO A 214 -4.76 4.49 20.36
C PRO A 214 -6.10 5.23 20.18
N VAL A 215 -6.47 5.61 18.98
CA VAL A 215 -7.67 6.43 18.71
C VAL A 215 -8.57 5.78 17.69
N HIS A 216 -8.17 5.72 16.41
CA HIS A 216 -9.04 5.33 15.31
C HIS A 216 -9.59 3.91 15.49
N HIS A 217 -8.73 2.90 15.62
CA HIS A 217 -9.14 1.51 15.77
C HIS A 217 -9.82 1.23 17.12
N SER A 218 -9.38 1.89 18.20
CA SER A 218 -10.08 1.79 19.49
C SER A 218 -11.51 2.31 19.40
N ASN A 219 -11.74 3.39 18.65
CA ASN A 219 -13.06 3.94 18.41
C ASN A 219 -13.90 3.04 17.49
N GLU A 220 -13.31 2.46 16.44
CA GLU A 220 -13.99 1.50 15.57
C GLU A 220 -14.43 0.25 16.34
N ILE A 221 -13.57 -0.31 17.20
CA ILE A 221 -13.91 -1.44 18.08
C ILE A 221 -15.09 -1.05 18.97
N ALA A 222 -14.99 0.08 19.66
CA ALA A 222 -16.04 0.49 20.58
C ALA A 222 -17.41 0.64 19.90
N GLN A 223 -17.46 1.33 18.76
CA GLN A 223 -18.73 1.56 18.05
C GLN A 223 -19.26 0.27 17.38
N SER A 224 -18.39 -0.54 16.77
CA SER A 224 -18.81 -1.74 16.06
C SER A 224 -19.26 -2.84 17.03
N GLU A 225 -18.51 -3.08 18.11
CA GLU A 225 -18.82 -4.10 19.11
C GLU A 225 -20.01 -3.69 20.00
N ALA A 226 -20.14 -2.40 20.34
CA ALA A 226 -21.32 -1.91 21.02
C ALA A 226 -22.58 -2.06 20.15
N ALA A 227 -22.47 -1.82 18.84
CA ALA A 227 -23.58 -1.97 17.90
C ALA A 227 -23.95 -3.43 17.64
N THR A 228 -22.99 -4.34 17.50
CA THR A 228 -23.24 -5.73 17.09
C THR A 228 -23.29 -6.71 18.24
N GLY A 229 -22.50 -6.49 19.30
CA GLY A 229 -22.25 -7.46 20.37
C GLY A 229 -21.26 -8.55 19.99
N GLN A 230 -20.51 -8.38 18.88
CA GLN A 230 -19.53 -9.32 18.37
C GLN A 230 -18.17 -8.62 18.21
N PRO A 231 -17.03 -9.38 18.25
CA PRO A 231 -15.72 -8.81 17.96
C PRO A 231 -15.69 -8.16 16.58
N PHE A 232 -15.10 -6.98 16.47
CA PHE A 232 -15.04 -6.27 15.17
C PHE A 232 -14.05 -6.92 14.21
N ALA A 233 -12.87 -7.34 14.68
CA ALA A 233 -11.92 -8.08 13.86
C ALA A 233 -11.16 -9.13 14.66
N HIS A 234 -10.82 -10.26 14.00
CA HIS A 234 -10.03 -11.32 14.61
C HIS A 234 -8.55 -11.02 14.64
N TYR A 235 -8.01 -10.45 13.56
CA TYR A 235 -6.58 -10.12 13.42
C TYR A 235 -6.39 -8.66 13.08
N TRP A 236 -5.40 -8.06 13.73
CA TRP A 236 -5.03 -6.65 13.55
C TRP A 236 -3.58 -6.54 13.11
N LEU A 237 -3.35 -5.93 11.95
CA LEU A 237 -2.01 -5.70 11.44
C LEU A 237 -1.73 -4.19 11.32
N HIS A 238 -0.62 -3.75 11.90
CA HIS A 238 -0.25 -2.34 11.95
C HIS A 238 1.12 -2.09 11.34
N CYS A 239 1.16 -1.22 10.32
CA CYS A 239 2.40 -0.79 9.69
C CYS A 239 3.02 0.36 10.46
N ASN A 240 4.33 0.31 10.68
CA ASN A 240 5.08 1.39 11.30
C ASN A 240 5.30 2.58 10.35
N HIS A 241 5.79 3.69 10.88
CA HIS A 241 6.00 4.92 10.13
C HIS A 241 7.19 4.84 9.16
N LEU A 242 7.09 5.60 8.08
CA LEU A 242 8.22 5.92 7.23
C LEU A 242 8.77 7.30 7.65
N LYS A 243 10.05 7.35 8.03
CA LYS A 243 10.78 8.59 8.26
C LYS A 243 11.52 9.02 6.99
N VAL A 244 11.89 10.27 6.91
CA VAL A 244 12.76 10.82 5.85
C VAL A 244 14.00 11.39 6.52
N ASN A 245 15.18 10.83 6.20
CA ASN A 245 16.44 11.19 6.83
C ASN A 245 16.36 11.18 8.38
N GLY A 246 15.73 10.12 8.94
CA GLY A 246 15.55 9.97 10.38
C GLY A 246 14.50 10.88 11.02
N THR A 247 13.82 11.74 10.24
CA THR A 247 12.86 12.72 10.73
C THR A 247 11.43 12.35 10.30
N LYS A 248 10.44 12.59 11.17
CA LYS A 248 9.02 12.40 10.85
C LYS A 248 8.63 13.25 9.63
N ILE A 249 7.85 12.70 8.71
CA ILE A 249 7.28 13.44 7.57
C ILE A 249 6.36 14.54 8.10
N SER A 250 6.57 15.76 7.62
CA SER A 250 5.78 16.93 8.02
C SER A 250 5.67 17.93 6.88
N LYS A 251 4.47 18.49 6.70
CA LYS A 251 4.23 19.56 5.71
C LYS A 251 5.09 20.80 5.98
N SER A 252 5.34 21.13 7.25
CA SER A 252 6.16 22.29 7.63
C SER A 252 7.65 22.11 7.30
N LEU A 253 8.14 20.86 7.25
CA LEU A 253 9.50 20.54 6.86
C LEU A 253 9.68 20.36 5.36
N GLY A 254 8.59 20.25 4.59
CA GLY A 254 8.64 20.01 3.15
C GLY A 254 9.35 18.71 2.77
N ASN A 255 9.39 17.73 3.69
CA ASN A 255 10.10 16.47 3.52
C ASN A 255 9.20 15.30 3.11
N GLY A 256 7.96 15.56 2.68
CA GLY A 256 7.07 14.57 2.09
C GLY A 256 7.29 14.51 0.58
N TYR A 257 7.62 13.33 0.06
CA TYR A 257 7.79 13.10 -1.38
C TYR A 257 6.64 12.27 -1.93
N THR A 258 6.12 12.68 -3.10
CA THR A 258 5.13 11.97 -3.90
C THR A 258 5.81 11.07 -4.94
N LEU A 259 5.06 10.18 -5.59
CA LEU A 259 5.58 9.41 -6.72
C LEU A 259 5.98 10.33 -7.89
N ALA A 260 5.33 11.49 -8.05
CA ALA A 260 5.71 12.49 -9.04
C ALA A 260 7.11 13.10 -8.75
N ASP A 261 7.39 13.43 -7.48
CA ASP A 261 8.70 13.94 -7.07
C ASP A 261 9.82 12.90 -7.30
N LEU A 262 9.50 11.60 -7.15
CA LEU A 262 10.43 10.52 -7.49
C LEU A 262 10.67 10.45 -8.99
N ALA A 263 9.60 10.54 -9.79
CA ALA A 263 9.68 10.50 -11.26
C ALA A 263 10.46 11.69 -11.83
N GLU A 264 10.30 12.89 -11.28
CA GLU A 264 11.10 14.09 -11.66
C GLU A 264 12.61 13.88 -11.44
N ARG A 265 12.99 13.01 -10.48
CA ARG A 265 14.37 12.62 -10.23
C ARG A 265 14.80 11.34 -10.97
N GLY A 266 13.96 10.87 -11.89
CA GLY A 266 14.23 9.70 -12.71
C GLY A 266 14.10 8.36 -11.95
N TYR A 267 13.33 8.29 -10.86
CA TYR A 267 13.02 7.04 -10.18
C TYR A 267 11.66 6.49 -10.59
N THR A 268 11.56 5.17 -10.66
CA THR A 268 10.32 4.46 -11.01
C THR A 268 9.52 4.06 -9.77
N PRO A 269 8.20 3.85 -9.90
CA PRO A 269 7.38 3.31 -8.81
C PRO A 269 7.86 1.93 -8.31
N MET A 270 8.40 1.08 -9.19
CA MET A 270 8.91 -0.24 -8.81
C MET A 270 10.18 -0.15 -7.96
N GLU A 271 11.07 0.80 -8.24
CA GLU A 271 12.24 1.07 -7.39
C GLU A 271 11.81 1.51 -5.99
N TYR A 272 10.78 2.35 -5.89
CA TYR A 272 10.20 2.74 -4.61
C TYR A 272 9.51 1.57 -3.90
N LYS A 273 8.75 0.74 -4.64
CA LYS A 273 8.13 -0.47 -4.08
C LYS A 273 9.18 -1.40 -3.49
N LEU A 274 10.26 -1.67 -4.24
CA LEU A 274 11.36 -2.51 -3.75
C LEU A 274 12.06 -1.88 -2.54
N PHE A 275 12.28 -0.55 -2.55
CA PHE A 275 12.82 0.16 -1.39
C PHE A 275 11.99 -0.07 -0.13
N VAL A 276 10.66 0.06 -0.22
CA VAL A 276 9.76 -0.19 0.93
C VAL A 276 9.86 -1.62 1.42
N LEU A 277 9.89 -2.60 0.52
CA LEU A 277 9.97 -4.03 0.86
C LEU A 277 11.30 -4.45 1.51
N GLN A 278 12.34 -3.61 1.49
CA GLN A 278 13.61 -3.86 2.20
C GLN A 278 13.49 -3.76 3.72
N SER A 279 12.41 -3.19 4.23
CA SER A 279 12.11 -3.12 5.66
C SER A 279 10.93 -4.02 6.01
N HIS A 280 10.89 -4.54 7.22
CA HIS A 280 9.72 -5.25 7.73
C HIS A 280 8.63 -4.23 8.09
N TYR A 281 7.35 -4.54 7.83
CA TYR A 281 6.23 -3.60 8.05
C TYR A 281 6.10 -3.11 9.50
N SER A 282 6.50 -3.94 10.47
CA SER A 282 6.46 -3.61 11.90
C SER A 282 7.59 -2.69 12.39
N HIS A 283 8.60 -2.43 11.55
CA HIS A 283 9.71 -1.56 11.87
C HIS A 283 9.58 -0.18 11.23
N GLU A 284 10.15 0.85 11.85
CA GLU A 284 10.23 2.17 11.24
C GLU A 284 11.10 2.12 9.97
N GLY A 285 10.50 2.51 8.84
CA GLY A 285 11.26 2.72 7.61
C GLY A 285 11.99 4.06 7.62
N ASN A 286 13.11 4.16 6.90
CA ASN A 286 13.82 5.43 6.73
C ASN A 286 14.16 5.67 5.26
N PHE A 287 13.42 6.61 4.66
CA PHE A 287 13.67 7.05 3.30
C PHE A 287 14.91 7.96 3.27
N SER A 288 15.82 7.67 2.36
CA SER A 288 16.84 8.58 1.88
C SER A 288 17.06 8.31 0.38
N TRP A 289 17.62 9.28 -0.33
CA TRP A 289 17.93 9.12 -1.75
C TRP A 289 18.99 8.03 -1.98
N GLU A 290 19.90 7.83 -1.04
CA GLU A 290 20.91 6.77 -1.06
C GLU A 290 20.25 5.39 -0.94
N ASN A 291 19.30 5.22 -0.01
CA ASN A 291 18.58 3.97 0.18
C ASN A 291 17.71 3.65 -1.06
N LEU A 292 17.07 4.66 -1.65
CA LEU A 292 16.31 4.48 -2.90
C LEU A 292 17.24 4.11 -4.07
N SER A 293 18.42 4.74 -4.17
CA SER A 293 19.43 4.40 -5.18
C SER A 293 19.95 2.96 -5.01
N ALA A 294 20.11 2.49 -3.77
CA ALA A 294 20.47 1.10 -3.51
C ALA A 294 19.39 0.12 -3.97
N ALA A 295 18.11 0.44 -3.73
CA ALA A 295 16.98 -0.34 -4.23
C ALA A 295 16.93 -0.36 -5.78
N ARG A 296 17.18 0.78 -6.44
CA ARG A 296 17.33 0.87 -7.91
C ARG A 296 18.39 -0.09 -8.41
N ASN A 297 19.60 -0.05 -7.83
CA ASN A 297 20.71 -0.90 -8.27
C ASN A 297 20.37 -2.39 -8.08
N ARG A 298 19.67 -2.74 -6.99
CA ARG A 298 19.21 -4.11 -6.75
C ARG A 298 18.19 -4.56 -7.81
N LEU A 299 17.20 -3.72 -8.11
CA LEU A 299 16.18 -4.03 -9.11
C LEU A 299 16.78 -4.18 -10.52
N ARG A 300 17.74 -3.32 -10.88
CA ARG A 300 18.48 -3.42 -12.15
C ARG A 300 19.21 -4.76 -12.27
N LYS A 301 19.91 -5.18 -11.21
CA LYS A 301 20.55 -6.50 -11.19
C LYS A 301 19.52 -7.62 -11.39
N TRP A 302 18.34 -7.51 -10.81
CA TRP A 302 17.27 -8.48 -11.00
C TRP A 302 16.73 -8.49 -12.43
N TYR A 303 16.60 -7.33 -13.07
CA TYR A 303 16.24 -7.25 -14.49
C TYR A 303 17.31 -7.87 -15.40
N GLU A 304 18.60 -7.68 -15.11
CA GLU A 304 19.68 -8.34 -15.84
C GLU A 304 19.55 -9.87 -15.75
N VAL A 305 19.29 -10.40 -14.55
CA VAL A 305 19.08 -11.85 -14.35
C VAL A 305 17.81 -12.32 -15.06
N ALA A 306 16.73 -11.55 -14.98
CA ALA A 306 15.47 -11.88 -15.63
C ALA A 306 15.62 -12.00 -17.17
N CYS A 307 16.43 -11.15 -17.80
CA CYS A 307 16.71 -11.22 -19.23
C CYS A 307 17.41 -12.54 -19.64
N LEU A 308 18.10 -13.23 -18.72
CA LEU A 308 18.79 -14.49 -19.04
C LEU A 308 17.81 -15.59 -19.49
N ARG A 309 16.54 -15.54 -19.13
CA ARG A 309 15.55 -16.55 -19.56
C ARG A 309 15.31 -16.55 -21.08
N HIS A 310 15.68 -15.47 -21.78
CA HIS A 310 15.54 -15.33 -23.22
C HIS A 310 16.81 -15.68 -23.98
N GLN A 311 17.92 -16.02 -23.28
CA GLN A 311 19.22 -16.19 -23.88
C GLN A 311 19.53 -17.69 -24.05
N THR A 312 19.43 -18.18 -25.27
CA THR A 312 19.73 -19.57 -25.64
C THR A 312 21.08 -19.64 -26.30
N TYR A 313 21.89 -20.67 -25.95
CA TYR A 313 23.16 -20.98 -26.56
C TYR A 313 23.10 -22.40 -27.12
N GLU A 314 23.32 -22.56 -28.41
CA GLU A 314 23.12 -23.83 -29.14
C GLU A 314 24.20 -24.93 -28.88
N SER A 315 25.13 -24.73 -27.96
CA SER A 315 26.37 -25.55 -27.92
C SER A 315 26.44 -26.59 -26.80
N LEU A 316 25.32 -27.09 -26.27
CA LEU A 316 25.34 -28.16 -25.28
C LEU A 316 24.92 -29.50 -25.87
N ASP A 317 25.68 -30.56 -25.53
CA ASP A 317 25.23 -31.93 -25.67
C ASP A 317 23.86 -32.11 -24.98
N ASP A 318 22.89 -32.66 -25.70
CA ASP A 318 21.48 -32.76 -25.24
C ASP A 318 21.34 -33.51 -23.92
N ASP A 319 22.20 -34.46 -23.62
CA ASP A 319 22.15 -35.24 -22.37
C ASP A 319 22.72 -34.44 -21.17
N GLN A 320 23.82 -33.70 -21.39
CA GLN A 320 24.37 -32.78 -20.37
C GLN A 320 23.39 -31.65 -20.06
N ARG A 321 22.78 -31.09 -21.10
CA ARG A 321 21.76 -30.05 -21.00
C ARG A 321 20.57 -30.49 -20.16
N LYS A 322 20.02 -31.68 -20.41
CA LYS A 322 18.86 -32.20 -19.62
C LYS A 322 19.20 -32.40 -18.14
N SER A 323 20.39 -32.91 -17.82
CA SER A 323 20.84 -33.12 -16.44
C SER A 323 21.01 -31.76 -15.70
N ASP A 324 21.66 -30.80 -16.34
CA ASP A 324 21.90 -29.49 -15.77
C ASP A 324 20.60 -28.65 -15.64
N GLU A 325 19.72 -28.77 -16.64
CA GLU A 325 18.39 -28.18 -16.60
C GLU A 325 17.56 -28.70 -15.41
N GLN A 326 17.52 -30.03 -15.22
CA GLN A 326 16.73 -30.63 -14.13
C GLN A 326 17.27 -30.25 -12.76
N SER A 327 18.59 -30.27 -12.56
CA SER A 327 19.24 -29.82 -11.33
C SER A 327 19.00 -28.33 -11.04
N GLY A 328 19.08 -27.49 -12.09
CA GLY A 328 18.79 -26.07 -12.01
C GLY A 328 17.33 -25.78 -11.64
N HIS A 329 16.41 -26.52 -12.23
CA HIS A 329 14.97 -26.40 -11.97
C HIS A 329 14.64 -26.69 -10.51
N VAL A 330 15.10 -27.80 -9.97
CA VAL A 330 14.87 -28.16 -8.55
C VAL A 330 15.37 -27.06 -7.62
N SER A 331 16.56 -26.50 -7.88
CA SER A 331 17.14 -25.42 -7.07
C SER A 331 16.31 -24.13 -7.12
N LEU A 332 15.76 -23.75 -8.27
CA LEU A 332 14.98 -22.53 -8.44
C LEU A 332 13.56 -22.69 -7.88
N LEU A 333 12.95 -23.86 -8.01
CA LEU A 333 11.68 -24.18 -7.34
C LEU A 333 11.81 -24.14 -5.82
N ALA A 334 12.90 -24.68 -5.27
CA ALA A 334 13.17 -24.59 -3.84
C ALA A 334 13.31 -23.13 -3.37
N ALA A 335 13.93 -22.26 -4.18
CA ALA A 335 14.03 -20.83 -3.88
C ALA A 335 12.65 -20.15 -3.87
N SER A 336 11.77 -20.47 -4.81
CA SER A 336 10.39 -19.98 -4.84
C SER A 336 9.62 -20.37 -3.56
N GLY A 337 9.73 -21.65 -3.15
CA GLY A 337 9.13 -22.13 -1.92
C GLY A 337 9.65 -21.39 -0.67
N ALA A 338 10.96 -21.20 -0.58
CA ALA A 338 11.57 -20.46 0.54
C ALA A 338 11.14 -18.99 0.60
N VAL A 339 10.99 -18.31 -0.54
CA VAL A 339 10.44 -16.94 -0.61
C VAL A 339 9.00 -16.91 -0.08
N ARG A 340 8.17 -17.87 -0.48
CA ARG A 340 6.80 -18.00 0.00
C ARG A 340 6.74 -18.25 1.52
N GLU A 341 7.57 -19.15 2.06
CA GLU A 341 7.68 -19.40 3.50
C GLU A 341 8.11 -18.15 4.29
N ALA A 342 9.05 -17.37 3.75
CA ALA A 342 9.46 -16.12 4.38
C ALA A 342 8.31 -15.11 4.47
N LEU A 343 7.49 -15.01 3.42
CA LEU A 343 6.32 -14.13 3.41
C LEU A 343 5.17 -14.66 4.28
N ALA A 344 5.00 -15.98 4.37
CA ALA A 344 4.04 -16.60 5.28
C ALA A 344 4.41 -16.40 6.76
N ASN A 345 5.69 -16.16 7.05
CA ASN A 345 6.17 -15.88 8.39
C ASN A 345 6.14 -14.36 8.66
N ASP A 346 4.97 -13.84 9.01
CA ASP A 346 4.73 -12.44 9.40
C ASP A 346 5.16 -11.42 8.31
N LEU A 347 4.91 -11.73 7.04
CA LEU A 347 5.27 -10.90 5.88
C LEU A 347 6.74 -10.46 5.87
N ASN A 348 7.66 -11.37 6.17
CA ASN A 348 9.10 -11.08 6.26
C ASN A 348 9.70 -10.79 4.88
N THR A 349 9.36 -9.61 4.34
CA THR A 349 9.83 -9.16 3.03
C THR A 349 11.36 -9.01 2.96
N PRO A 350 12.09 -8.54 4.01
CA PRO A 350 13.56 -8.51 3.97
C PRO A 350 14.20 -9.88 3.72
N GLU A 351 13.69 -10.91 4.39
CA GLU A 351 14.16 -12.29 4.20
C GLU A 351 13.80 -12.83 2.80
N ALA A 352 12.59 -12.57 2.34
CA ALA A 352 12.19 -12.93 0.99
C ALA A 352 13.12 -12.32 -0.07
N LEU A 353 13.45 -11.03 0.05
CA LEU A 353 14.37 -10.35 -0.86
C LEU A 353 15.80 -10.91 -0.76
N ARG A 354 16.27 -11.28 0.42
CA ARG A 354 17.57 -11.93 0.59
C ARG A 354 17.64 -13.29 -0.12
N LEU A 355 16.60 -14.09 -0.02
CA LEU A 355 16.50 -15.39 -0.67
C LEU A 355 16.47 -15.27 -2.20
N ILE A 356 15.81 -14.22 -2.72
CA ILE A 356 15.81 -13.90 -4.16
C ILE A 356 17.21 -13.54 -4.63
N ASP A 357 17.93 -12.67 -3.89
CA ASP A 357 19.33 -12.32 -4.23
C ASP A 357 20.21 -13.56 -4.28
N GLU A 358 20.11 -14.46 -3.29
CA GLU A 358 20.88 -15.70 -3.27
C GLU A 358 20.56 -16.62 -4.46
N ALA A 359 19.28 -16.71 -4.84
CA ALA A 359 18.88 -17.47 -6.00
C ALA A 359 19.45 -16.87 -7.29
N PHE A 360 19.40 -15.56 -7.46
CA PHE A 360 19.92 -14.85 -8.61
C PHE A 360 21.46 -14.88 -8.67
N ASP A 361 22.13 -14.77 -7.53
CA ASP A 361 23.59 -14.94 -7.47
C ASP A 361 24.03 -16.35 -7.87
N ARG A 362 23.27 -17.38 -7.52
CA ARG A 362 23.51 -18.76 -7.99
C ARG A 362 23.31 -18.90 -9.50
N VAL A 363 22.30 -18.22 -10.07
CA VAL A 363 22.12 -18.19 -11.55
C VAL A 363 23.31 -17.53 -12.22
N LEU A 364 23.77 -16.37 -11.72
CA LEU A 364 24.91 -15.63 -12.27
C LEU A 364 26.26 -16.36 -12.13
N ALA A 365 26.40 -17.21 -11.12
CA ALA A 365 27.61 -18.00 -10.90
C ALA A 365 27.75 -19.18 -11.87
N ARG A 366 26.68 -19.55 -12.59
CA ARG A 366 26.70 -20.66 -13.58
C ARG A 366 27.13 -20.16 -14.95
N PRO A 367 27.73 -21.06 -15.78
CA PRO A 367 27.84 -20.81 -17.21
C PRO A 367 26.45 -20.55 -17.80
N LEU A 368 26.34 -19.60 -18.74
CA LEU A 368 25.04 -19.26 -19.35
C LEU A 368 24.35 -20.47 -19.97
N ALA A 369 25.12 -21.37 -20.57
CA ALA A 369 24.65 -22.62 -21.11
C ALA A 369 24.03 -23.59 -20.08
N ALA A 370 24.32 -23.39 -18.78
CA ALA A 370 23.78 -24.18 -17.68
C ALA A 370 22.64 -23.46 -16.92
N VAL A 371 22.16 -22.31 -17.42
CA VAL A 371 20.98 -21.63 -16.87
C VAL A 371 19.74 -22.35 -17.36
N TYR A 372 18.97 -22.87 -16.43
CA TYR A 372 17.69 -23.50 -16.73
C TYR A 372 16.61 -22.43 -16.96
N HIS A 373 16.36 -22.07 -18.21
CA HIS A 373 15.48 -20.96 -18.61
C HIS A 373 14.06 -21.10 -18.07
N ARG A 374 13.47 -22.29 -18.18
CA ARG A 374 12.12 -22.54 -17.68
C ARG A 374 12.03 -22.41 -16.16
N GLY A 375 13.01 -22.93 -15.42
CA GLY A 375 13.06 -22.79 -13.97
C GLY A 375 13.26 -21.35 -13.53
N LEU A 376 14.04 -20.55 -14.28
CA LEU A 376 14.18 -19.11 -14.05
C LEU A 376 12.86 -18.37 -14.30
N GLU A 377 12.18 -18.69 -15.40
CA GLU A 377 10.87 -18.09 -15.70
C GLU A 377 9.83 -18.41 -14.61
N GLU A 378 9.75 -19.66 -14.16
CA GLU A 378 8.85 -20.07 -13.07
C GLU A 378 9.17 -19.33 -11.75
N LEU A 379 10.45 -19.13 -11.42
CA LEU A 379 10.86 -18.32 -10.26
C LEU A 379 10.45 -16.85 -10.40
N LEU A 380 10.68 -16.24 -11.57
CA LEU A 380 10.30 -14.84 -11.83
C LEU A 380 8.79 -14.63 -11.74
N VAL A 381 8.00 -15.55 -12.31
CA VAL A 381 6.53 -15.53 -12.21
C VAL A 381 6.10 -15.62 -10.74
N ALA A 382 6.72 -16.51 -9.95
CA ALA A 382 6.42 -16.61 -8.52
C ALA A 382 6.77 -15.33 -7.75
N ILE A 383 7.91 -14.70 -8.06
CA ILE A 383 8.30 -13.41 -7.47
C ILE A 383 7.27 -12.32 -7.83
N ASP A 384 6.85 -12.23 -9.10
CA ASP A 384 5.88 -11.25 -9.55
C ASP A 384 4.49 -11.48 -8.91
N GLN A 385 4.07 -12.73 -8.75
CA GLN A 385 2.83 -13.07 -8.05
C GLN A 385 2.88 -12.67 -6.57
N LEU A 386 3.97 -12.94 -5.88
CA LEU A 386 4.11 -12.70 -4.43
C LEU A 386 4.44 -11.24 -4.08
N LEU A 387 5.26 -10.56 -4.89
CA LEU A 387 5.76 -9.21 -4.58
C LEU A 387 5.24 -8.14 -5.53
N GLY A 388 4.72 -8.51 -6.70
CA GLY A 388 4.21 -7.57 -7.70
C GLY A 388 5.28 -6.60 -8.20
N LEU A 389 6.49 -7.11 -8.50
CA LEU A 389 7.63 -6.31 -8.94
C LEU A 389 7.78 -6.21 -10.45
N ASP A 390 6.93 -6.94 -11.19
CA ASP A 390 6.83 -6.82 -12.65
C ASP A 390 8.12 -7.21 -13.40
N LEU A 391 8.84 -8.21 -12.89
CA LEU A 391 10.11 -8.62 -13.48
C LEU A 391 9.93 -9.20 -14.87
N CYS A 392 8.87 -9.98 -15.09
CA CYS A 392 8.60 -10.64 -16.36
C CYS A 392 8.19 -9.64 -17.45
N GLU A 393 7.24 -8.75 -17.15
CA GLU A 393 6.73 -7.78 -18.12
C GLU A 393 7.75 -6.67 -18.43
N SER A 394 8.54 -6.26 -17.42
CA SER A 394 9.60 -5.26 -17.58
C SER A 394 10.82 -5.75 -18.35
N THR A 395 10.96 -7.06 -18.58
CA THR A 395 12.08 -7.66 -19.29
C THR A 395 11.63 -8.55 -20.46
N PRO A 396 10.90 -8.01 -21.45
CA PRO A 396 10.50 -8.78 -22.63
C PRO A 396 11.72 -9.25 -23.43
N ASP A 397 11.52 -10.25 -24.30
CA ASP A 397 12.56 -10.66 -25.23
C ASP A 397 12.87 -9.54 -26.25
N ILE A 398 14.10 -9.51 -26.74
CA ILE A 398 14.50 -8.62 -27.83
C ILE A 398 14.07 -9.22 -29.17
N THR A 399 14.02 -8.37 -30.20
CA THR A 399 13.64 -8.81 -31.55
C THR A 399 14.72 -9.73 -32.17
N ASP A 400 14.28 -10.54 -33.13
CA ASP A 400 15.24 -11.43 -33.86
C ASP A 400 16.31 -10.61 -34.59
N GLU A 401 15.98 -9.42 -35.09
CA GLU A 401 16.94 -8.51 -35.70
C GLU A 401 18.02 -8.10 -34.69
N ALA A 402 17.62 -7.73 -33.46
CA ALA A 402 18.55 -7.40 -32.40
C ALA A 402 19.44 -8.59 -32.01
N LYS A 403 18.87 -9.80 -31.94
CA LYS A 403 19.67 -11.05 -31.74
C LYS A 403 20.70 -11.24 -32.84
N GLN A 404 20.35 -11.00 -34.11
CA GLN A 404 21.28 -11.07 -35.22
C GLN A 404 22.40 -10.03 -35.12
N LEU A 405 22.10 -8.79 -34.68
CA LEU A 405 23.14 -7.77 -34.44
C LEU A 405 24.12 -8.23 -33.33
N ILE A 406 23.63 -8.87 -32.29
CA ILE A 406 24.48 -9.41 -31.20
C ILE A 406 25.42 -10.52 -31.77
N LEU A 407 24.90 -11.44 -32.56
CA LEU A 407 25.70 -12.52 -33.19
C LEU A 407 26.73 -11.95 -34.18
N GLN A 408 26.36 -10.95 -35.01
CA GLN A 408 27.29 -10.27 -35.90
C GLN A 408 28.38 -9.55 -35.11
N ARG A 409 28.06 -8.89 -34.04
CA ARG A 409 29.01 -8.24 -33.15
C ARG A 409 29.96 -9.26 -32.51
N GLN A 410 29.50 -10.42 -32.09
CA GLN A 410 30.34 -11.50 -31.59
C GLN A 410 31.35 -11.97 -32.66
N ARG A 411 30.89 -12.25 -33.89
CA ARG A 411 31.75 -12.64 -35.00
C ARG A 411 32.82 -11.59 -35.35
N ALA A 412 32.42 -10.29 -35.35
CA ALA A 412 33.36 -9.21 -35.57
C ALA A 412 34.44 -9.15 -34.48
N ARG A 413 34.11 -9.40 -33.21
CA ARG A 413 35.08 -9.46 -32.12
C ARG A 413 36.02 -10.67 -32.24
N GLU A 414 35.50 -11.84 -32.61
CA GLU A 414 36.30 -13.05 -32.86
C GLU A 414 37.29 -12.82 -33.99
N ALA A 415 36.88 -12.10 -35.05
CA ALA A 415 37.72 -11.69 -36.16
C ALA A 415 38.62 -10.49 -35.83
N ARG A 416 38.55 -9.90 -34.63
CA ARG A 416 39.24 -8.68 -34.19
C ARG A 416 38.90 -7.43 -35.01
N ASP A 417 37.73 -7.40 -35.65
CA ASP A 417 37.18 -6.23 -36.33
C ASP A 417 36.47 -5.33 -35.31
N TRP A 418 37.29 -4.55 -34.57
CA TRP A 418 36.83 -3.67 -33.51
C TRP A 418 35.91 -2.54 -34.02
N PRO A 419 36.20 -1.91 -35.19
CA PRO A 419 35.31 -0.88 -35.73
C PRO A 419 33.88 -1.39 -35.98
N THR A 420 33.72 -2.57 -36.56
CA THR A 420 32.41 -3.20 -36.79
C THR A 420 31.74 -3.56 -35.46
N ALA A 421 32.49 -4.15 -34.52
CA ALA A 421 31.95 -4.52 -33.20
C ALA A 421 31.43 -3.29 -32.42
N ASP A 422 32.14 -2.15 -32.45
CA ASP A 422 31.74 -0.91 -31.77
C ASP A 422 30.54 -0.24 -32.46
N ARG A 423 30.48 -0.26 -33.79
CA ARG A 423 29.31 0.23 -34.55
C ARG A 423 28.06 -0.56 -34.16
N LEU A 424 28.12 -1.88 -34.14
CA LEU A 424 27.00 -2.76 -33.80
C LEU A 424 26.58 -2.58 -32.34
N ARG A 425 27.53 -2.36 -31.43
CA ARG A 425 27.22 -2.01 -30.03
C ARG A 425 26.45 -0.70 -29.91
N THR A 426 26.86 0.30 -30.70
CA THR A 426 26.16 1.61 -30.72
C THR A 426 24.75 1.44 -31.29
N GLU A 427 24.57 0.64 -32.33
CA GLU A 427 23.27 0.36 -32.93
C GLU A 427 22.31 -0.35 -31.93
N LEU A 428 22.79 -1.35 -31.17
CA LEU A 428 22.05 -1.99 -30.10
C LEU A 428 21.70 -0.99 -28.99
N ALA A 429 22.62 -0.10 -28.61
CA ALA A 429 22.37 0.92 -27.62
C ALA A 429 21.26 1.92 -28.02
N THR A 430 21.09 2.22 -29.33
CA THR A 430 19.95 3.04 -29.81
C THR A 430 18.60 2.34 -29.63
N GLN A 431 18.60 1.04 -29.50
CA GLN A 431 17.42 0.20 -29.18
C GLN A 431 17.28 -0.05 -27.68
N HIS A 432 18.02 0.63 -26.82
CA HIS A 432 18.08 0.40 -25.38
C HIS A 432 18.55 -1.01 -24.98
N ILE A 433 19.38 -1.66 -25.81
CA ILE A 433 19.95 -2.98 -25.54
C ILE A 433 21.42 -2.81 -25.16
N ALA A 434 21.75 -3.17 -23.92
CA ALA A 434 23.12 -3.28 -23.46
C ALA A 434 23.65 -4.70 -23.67
N VAL A 435 24.93 -4.84 -23.99
CA VAL A 435 25.57 -6.15 -24.23
C VAL A 435 26.89 -6.20 -23.49
N ARG A 436 27.14 -7.31 -22.79
CA ARG A 436 28.40 -7.65 -22.15
C ARG A 436 28.90 -8.99 -22.69
N ASP A 437 30.20 -9.06 -22.99
CA ASP A 437 30.83 -10.30 -23.40
C ASP A 437 31.21 -11.16 -22.19
N THR A 438 30.92 -12.43 -22.24
CA THR A 438 31.33 -13.43 -21.26
C THR A 438 32.10 -14.56 -21.96
N PRO A 439 32.85 -15.40 -21.21
CA PRO A 439 33.53 -16.57 -21.81
C PRO A 439 32.57 -17.54 -22.53
N GLN A 440 31.30 -17.53 -22.20
CA GLN A 440 30.25 -18.39 -22.73
C GLN A 440 29.43 -17.74 -23.84
N GLY A 441 29.73 -16.50 -24.23
CA GLY A 441 29.01 -15.71 -25.22
C GLY A 441 28.54 -14.37 -24.72
N PRO A 442 27.93 -13.55 -25.58
CA PRO A 442 27.40 -12.23 -25.19
C PRO A 442 26.13 -12.38 -24.36
N VAL A 443 26.01 -11.59 -23.29
CA VAL A 443 24.80 -11.41 -22.49
C VAL A 443 24.23 -10.05 -22.78
N TRP A 444 22.91 -9.97 -22.90
CA TRP A 444 22.23 -8.71 -23.12
C TRP A 444 21.19 -8.43 -22.01
N TRP A 445 20.87 -7.16 -21.83
CA TRP A 445 19.79 -6.68 -20.97
C TRP A 445 19.26 -5.35 -21.48
N TRP A 446 18.06 -4.99 -21.05
CA TRP A 446 17.48 -3.70 -21.36
C TRP A 446 18.21 -2.59 -20.59
N ALA A 447 18.85 -1.67 -21.32
CA ALA A 447 19.40 -0.46 -20.74
C ALA A 447 18.28 0.54 -20.41
N GLU A 448 18.54 1.44 -19.51
CA GLU A 448 17.57 2.49 -19.16
C GLU A 448 17.24 3.38 -20.36
N LYS A 449 15.97 3.79 -20.41
CA LYS A 449 15.47 4.79 -21.35
C LYS A 449 15.87 6.20 -20.92
#